data_bd2eeecdce14a23bbf1467cb909b7332
#
_entry.id   bd2eeecdce14a23bbf1467cb909b7332
#
_cell.length_a   1.000
_cell.length_b   1.000
_cell.length_c   1.000
_cell.angle_alpha   90.00
_cell.angle_beta   90.00
_cell.angle_gamma   90.00
#
_symmetry.space_group_name_H-M   'P 1'
#
loop_
_entity.id
_entity.type
_entity.pdbx_description
1 polymer ?
#
loop_
_entity_poly.entity_id
_entity_poly.type
_entity_poly.pdbx_seq_one_letter_code
_entity_poly.pdbx_strand_id
1 'polypeptide(L)'
;MAPIVTSAEIDRPASEVFVAATDPTRFKDWQQGVVDGHMDGPAGDSRPPAVGARCVTTRRIGGAERPSTSELVRYDPPTAWGVRGTDGPIRAAVDVLVEPVTESRSRLTISVDFTGYGIGKILVPLMVRREARKEMPENMAALKRLIEAS
;
A
#
# COMPACT_ATOMS: atom_id res chain seq x y z
N MET A 1 -6.81 15.71 -8.87
CA MET A 1 -5.39 15.88 -8.53
C MET A 1 -4.62 14.65 -8.96
N ALA A 2 -3.37 14.83 -9.35
CA ALA A 2 -2.52 13.72 -9.75
C ALA A 2 -2.20 12.81 -8.56
N PRO A 3 -2.03 11.50 -8.77
CA PRO A 3 -1.58 10.60 -7.71
C PRO A 3 -0.22 11.02 -7.16
N ILE A 4 0.01 10.68 -5.91
CA ILE A 4 1.31 10.84 -5.27
C ILE A 4 2.11 9.59 -5.57
N VAL A 5 3.28 9.73 -6.18
CA VAL A 5 4.07 8.61 -6.68
C VAL A 5 5.44 8.61 -6.01
N THR A 6 5.88 7.44 -5.57
CA THR A 6 7.25 7.23 -5.12
C THR A 6 7.79 5.95 -5.74
N SER A 7 9.09 5.94 -6.05
CA SER A 7 9.72 4.77 -6.62
C SER A 7 11.15 4.60 -6.12
N ALA A 8 11.63 3.37 -6.16
CA ALA A 8 13.01 3.04 -5.81
C ALA A 8 13.45 1.80 -6.57
N GLU A 9 14.76 1.70 -6.81
CA GLU A 9 15.36 0.47 -7.30
C GLU A 9 15.82 -0.35 -6.11
N ILE A 10 15.52 -1.63 -6.13
CA ILE A 10 15.78 -2.56 -5.04
C ILE A 10 16.61 -3.72 -5.56
N ASP A 11 17.68 -4.07 -4.86
CA ASP A 11 18.62 -5.12 -5.27
C ASP A 11 18.08 -6.50 -4.92
N ARG A 12 16.90 -6.84 -5.47
CA ARG A 12 16.26 -8.15 -5.35
C ARG A 12 15.42 -8.43 -6.59
N PRO A 13 15.16 -9.70 -6.89
CA PRO A 13 14.26 -10.07 -8.00
C PRO A 13 12.84 -9.52 -7.83
N ALA A 14 12.17 -9.29 -8.95
CA ALA A 14 10.82 -8.73 -8.96
C ALA A 14 9.83 -9.54 -8.11
N SER A 15 9.93 -10.87 -8.11
CA SER A 15 9.04 -11.72 -7.32
C SER A 15 9.18 -11.48 -5.82
N GLU A 16 10.39 -11.30 -5.34
CA GLU A 16 10.64 -11.04 -3.91
C GLU A 16 10.16 -9.64 -3.51
N VAL A 17 10.40 -8.65 -4.37
CA VAL A 17 9.95 -7.27 -4.14
C VAL A 17 8.42 -7.22 -4.10
N PHE A 18 7.76 -7.88 -5.05
CA PHE A 18 6.31 -7.92 -5.12
C PHE A 18 5.69 -8.50 -3.85
N VAL A 19 6.16 -9.65 -3.40
CA VAL A 19 5.64 -10.30 -2.19
C VAL A 19 5.78 -9.39 -0.97
N ALA A 20 6.96 -8.80 -0.78
CA ALA A 20 7.21 -7.93 0.37
C ALA A 20 6.37 -6.67 0.36
N ALA A 21 6.16 -6.07 -0.83
CA ALA A 21 5.42 -4.81 -0.95
C ALA A 21 3.90 -4.97 -0.87
N THR A 22 3.38 -6.17 -1.14
CA THR A 22 1.93 -6.39 -1.26
C THR A 22 1.34 -7.30 -0.19
N ASP A 23 2.09 -7.66 0.81
CA ASP A 23 1.62 -8.46 1.95
C ASP A 23 1.16 -7.53 3.08
N PRO A 24 -0.15 -7.37 3.31
CA PRO A 24 -0.65 -6.46 4.34
C PRO A 24 -0.19 -6.80 5.75
N THR A 25 0.11 -8.07 6.04
CA THR A 25 0.59 -8.48 7.37
C THR A 25 1.96 -7.89 7.68
N ARG A 26 2.68 -7.42 6.67
CA ARG A 26 4.01 -6.82 6.80
C ARG A 26 4.01 -5.29 6.71
N PHE A 27 2.88 -4.67 6.40
CA PHE A 27 2.78 -3.21 6.26
C PHE A 27 3.26 -2.46 7.51
N LYS A 28 3.00 -3.01 8.69
CA LYS A 28 3.45 -2.43 9.96
C LYS A 28 4.97 -2.30 10.07
N ASP A 29 5.71 -3.08 9.30
CA ASP A 29 7.17 -3.11 9.37
C ASP A 29 7.82 -1.97 8.55
N TRP A 30 7.07 -1.35 7.65
CA TRP A 30 7.61 -0.29 6.80
C TRP A 30 6.68 0.92 6.59
N GLN A 31 5.39 0.83 6.91
CA GLN A 31 4.47 1.96 6.81
C GLN A 31 4.25 2.60 8.16
N GLN A 32 4.51 3.91 8.24
CA GLN A 32 4.32 4.68 9.48
C GLN A 32 2.86 4.65 9.90
N GLY A 33 2.62 4.43 11.19
CA GLY A 33 1.28 4.44 11.77
C GLY A 33 0.48 3.18 11.59
N VAL A 34 0.89 2.24 10.73
CA VAL A 34 0.19 0.96 10.57
C VAL A 34 0.59 0.04 11.71
N VAL A 35 -0.41 -0.52 12.40
CA VAL A 35 -0.22 -1.44 13.52
C VAL A 35 -0.65 -2.87 13.19
N ASP A 36 -1.51 -3.04 12.18
CA ASP A 36 -1.99 -4.35 11.75
C ASP A 36 -2.47 -4.30 10.30
N GLY A 37 -2.46 -5.43 9.64
CA GLY A 37 -2.98 -5.58 8.29
C GLY A 37 -3.22 -7.03 7.95
N HIS A 38 -4.27 -7.30 7.18
CA HIS A 38 -4.56 -8.66 6.71
C HIS A 38 -5.47 -8.61 5.48
N MET A 39 -5.57 -9.75 4.79
CA MET A 39 -6.52 -9.93 3.69
C MET A 39 -7.68 -10.78 4.14
N ASP A 40 -8.90 -10.34 3.80
CA ASP A 40 -10.13 -11.13 3.94
C ASP A 40 -10.68 -11.39 2.55
N GLY A 41 -10.75 -12.64 2.15
CA GLY A 41 -11.32 -13.00 0.85
C GLY A 41 -12.80 -13.30 0.93
N PRO A 42 -13.50 -13.33 -0.20
CA PRO A 42 -14.84 -13.92 -0.26
C PRO A 42 -14.83 -15.39 0.17
N ALA A 43 -13.66 -16.03 0.08
CA ALA A 43 -13.43 -17.42 0.51
C ALA A 43 -12.58 -17.49 1.78
N GLY A 44 -12.57 -16.44 2.62
CA GLY A 44 -11.74 -16.38 3.83
C GLY A 44 -10.25 -16.28 3.52
N ASP A 45 -9.48 -17.20 4.05
CA ASP A 45 -8.02 -17.23 3.88
C ASP A 45 -7.58 -17.75 2.52
N SER A 46 -8.31 -17.46 1.45
CA SER A 46 -7.92 -17.96 0.14
C SER A 46 -6.48 -17.54 -0.21
N ARG A 47 -5.72 -18.47 -0.71
CA ARG A 47 -4.34 -18.28 -1.13
C ARG A 47 -4.13 -18.84 -2.51
N PRO A 48 -3.62 -18.04 -3.43
CA PRO A 48 -3.24 -16.62 -3.30
C PRO A 48 -4.45 -15.70 -3.19
N PRO A 49 -4.25 -14.42 -2.80
CA PRO A 49 -5.34 -13.45 -2.82
C PRO A 49 -5.94 -13.32 -4.22
N ALA A 50 -7.22 -12.98 -4.29
CA ALA A 50 -7.91 -12.82 -5.56
C ALA A 50 -8.61 -11.46 -5.60
N VAL A 51 -8.83 -10.94 -6.81
CA VAL A 51 -9.62 -9.73 -7.03
C VAL A 51 -10.98 -9.89 -6.35
N GLY A 52 -11.41 -8.84 -5.63
CA GLY A 52 -12.61 -8.87 -4.79
C GLY A 52 -12.32 -9.13 -3.32
N ALA A 53 -11.14 -9.63 -2.98
CA ALA A 53 -10.73 -9.78 -1.59
C ALA A 53 -10.60 -8.40 -0.93
N ARG A 54 -10.76 -8.36 0.39
CA ARG A 54 -10.63 -7.13 1.16
C ARG A 54 -9.28 -7.07 1.85
N CYS A 55 -8.64 -5.91 1.74
CA CYS A 55 -7.43 -5.58 2.48
C CYS A 55 -7.84 -4.69 3.65
N VAL A 56 -7.60 -5.14 4.87
CA VAL A 56 -7.93 -4.39 6.07
C VAL A 56 -6.63 -3.94 6.72
N THR A 57 -6.46 -2.63 6.89
CA THR A 57 -5.31 -2.07 7.58
C THR A 57 -5.79 -1.26 8.77
N THR A 58 -5.09 -1.38 9.89
CA THR A 58 -5.38 -0.63 11.11
C THR A 58 -4.24 0.35 11.35
N ARG A 59 -4.59 1.62 11.49
CA ARG A 59 -3.63 2.69 11.77
C ARG A 59 -3.88 3.29 13.13
N ARG A 60 -2.80 3.69 13.80
CA ARG A 60 -2.91 4.48 15.02
C ARG A 60 -2.91 5.96 14.65
N ILE A 61 -4.01 6.63 14.94
CA ILE A 61 -4.21 8.04 14.65
C ILE A 61 -4.66 8.73 15.93
N GLY A 62 -3.86 9.67 16.44
CA GLY A 62 -4.18 10.42 17.65
C GLY A 62 -4.43 9.54 18.88
N GLY A 63 -3.70 8.43 19.02
CA GLY A 63 -3.84 7.52 20.14
C GLY A 63 -4.97 6.49 19.99
N ALA A 64 -5.75 6.55 18.92
CA ALA A 64 -6.81 5.58 18.65
C ALA A 64 -6.43 4.71 17.44
N GLU A 65 -6.77 3.42 17.51
CA GLU A 65 -6.58 2.50 16.40
C GLU A 65 -7.82 2.53 15.51
N ARG A 66 -7.59 2.78 14.21
CA ARG A 66 -8.69 2.91 13.24
C ARG A 66 -8.46 1.96 12.07
N PRO A 67 -9.35 0.98 11.89
CA PRO A 67 -9.31 0.10 10.73
C PRO A 67 -9.88 0.81 9.50
N SER A 68 -9.34 0.47 8.33
CA SER A 68 -9.92 0.86 7.05
C SER A 68 -9.87 -0.32 6.09
N THR A 69 -10.86 -0.39 5.23
CA THR A 69 -11.04 -1.50 4.30
C THR A 69 -10.87 -1.02 2.86
N SER A 70 -10.13 -1.80 2.09
CA SER A 70 -9.97 -1.59 0.66
C SER A 70 -10.29 -2.88 -0.08
N GLU A 71 -10.78 -2.76 -1.30
CA GLU A 71 -11.01 -3.91 -2.16
C GLU A 71 -9.81 -4.11 -3.08
N LEU A 72 -9.35 -5.34 -3.19
CA LEU A 72 -8.32 -5.72 -4.16
C LEU A 72 -8.94 -5.73 -5.55
N VAL A 73 -8.52 -4.79 -6.41
CA VAL A 73 -9.06 -4.62 -7.75
C VAL A 73 -8.10 -5.10 -8.84
N ARG A 74 -6.84 -5.29 -8.49
CA ARG A 74 -5.83 -5.80 -9.42
C ARG A 74 -4.85 -6.70 -8.68
N TYR A 75 -4.57 -7.87 -9.27
CA TYR A 75 -3.60 -8.80 -8.71
C TYR A 75 -2.93 -9.55 -9.85
N ASP A 76 -1.80 -9.05 -10.30
CA ASP A 76 -1.01 -9.60 -11.41
C ASP A 76 0.43 -9.84 -10.95
N PRO A 77 0.69 -10.87 -10.11
CA PRO A 77 2.05 -11.13 -9.65
C PRO A 77 2.96 -11.56 -10.81
N PRO A 78 4.22 -11.16 -10.81
CA PRO A 78 4.90 -10.32 -9.83
C PRO A 78 4.97 -8.84 -10.24
N THR A 79 4.03 -8.33 -11.03
CA THR A 79 4.14 -7.02 -11.68
C THR A 79 3.22 -5.96 -11.11
N ALA A 80 1.98 -6.30 -10.73
CA ALA A 80 1.01 -5.26 -10.39
C ALA A 80 0.02 -5.71 -9.31
N TRP A 81 -0.35 -4.76 -8.46
CA TRP A 81 -1.28 -4.94 -7.37
C TRP A 81 -2.01 -3.62 -7.15
N GLY A 82 -3.30 -3.66 -6.86
CA GLY A 82 -4.05 -2.44 -6.62
C GLY A 82 -5.23 -2.64 -5.71
N VAL A 83 -5.46 -1.67 -4.83
CA VAL A 83 -6.62 -1.64 -3.93
C VAL A 83 -7.32 -0.31 -3.99
N ARG A 84 -8.62 -0.33 -3.67
CA ARG A 84 -9.47 0.87 -3.61
C ARG A 84 -10.20 0.91 -2.28
N GLY A 85 -10.07 1.99 -1.54
CA GLY A 85 -10.76 2.19 -0.27
C GLY A 85 -12.27 2.16 -0.44
N THR A 86 -12.97 1.51 0.49
CA THR A 86 -14.42 1.30 0.41
C THR A 86 -15.17 1.91 1.57
N ASP A 87 -14.50 2.40 2.59
CA ASP A 87 -15.16 2.96 3.79
C ASP A 87 -14.47 4.24 4.27
N GLY A 88 -15.18 4.94 5.15
CA GLY A 88 -14.65 6.15 5.78
C GLY A 88 -14.70 7.40 4.89
N PRO A 89 -14.39 8.58 5.48
CA PRO A 89 -14.41 9.84 4.75
C PRO A 89 -13.20 10.04 3.84
N ILE A 90 -12.11 9.29 4.07
CA ILE A 90 -10.88 9.38 3.29
C ILE A 90 -10.62 8.00 2.69
N ARG A 91 -10.67 7.91 1.36
CA ARG A 91 -10.51 6.64 0.65
C ARG A 91 -9.29 6.70 -0.25
N ALA A 92 -8.36 5.79 -0.02
CA ALA A 92 -7.13 5.72 -0.79
C ALA A 92 -7.26 4.72 -1.94
N ALA A 93 -6.73 5.11 -3.10
CA ALA A 93 -6.49 4.21 -4.21
C ALA A 93 -4.99 3.99 -4.27
N VAL A 94 -4.55 2.75 -4.06
CA VAL A 94 -3.13 2.41 -4.02
C VAL A 94 -2.82 1.46 -5.15
N ASP A 95 -1.80 1.77 -5.94
CA ASP A 95 -1.32 0.92 -7.01
C ASP A 95 0.17 0.65 -6.81
N VAL A 96 0.54 -0.61 -6.93
CA VAL A 96 1.93 -1.07 -6.83
C VAL A 96 2.33 -1.66 -8.17
N LEU A 97 3.47 -1.20 -8.68
CA LEU A 97 4.05 -1.70 -9.91
C LEU A 97 5.47 -2.15 -9.66
N VAL A 98 5.81 -3.35 -10.07
CA VAL A 98 7.17 -3.89 -9.97
C VAL A 98 7.67 -4.22 -11.37
N GLU A 99 8.81 -3.63 -11.74
CA GLU A 99 9.41 -3.81 -13.04
C GLU A 99 10.81 -4.42 -12.87
N PRO A 100 11.11 -5.57 -13.49
CA PRO A 100 12.47 -6.10 -13.44
C PRO A 100 13.42 -5.18 -14.21
N VAL A 101 14.56 -4.85 -13.59
CA VAL A 101 15.66 -4.13 -14.24
C VAL A 101 16.69 -5.14 -14.71
N THR A 102 17.01 -6.10 -13.83
CA THR A 102 17.83 -7.28 -14.13
C THR A 102 17.21 -8.47 -13.41
N GLU A 103 17.82 -9.64 -13.48
CA GLU A 103 17.36 -10.83 -12.75
C GLU A 103 17.39 -10.64 -11.23
N SER A 104 18.26 -9.73 -10.75
CA SER A 104 18.49 -9.51 -9.32
C SER A 104 18.18 -8.08 -8.87
N ARG A 105 17.56 -7.27 -9.74
CA ARG A 105 17.24 -5.88 -9.43
C ARG A 105 15.91 -5.49 -10.04
N SER A 106 15.12 -4.74 -9.29
CA SER A 106 13.77 -4.36 -9.70
C SER A 106 13.50 -2.91 -9.34
N ARG A 107 12.58 -2.29 -10.09
CA ARG A 107 12.04 -0.97 -9.74
C ARG A 107 10.66 -1.16 -9.16
N LEU A 108 10.47 -0.65 -7.95
CA LEU A 108 9.18 -0.61 -7.28
C LEU A 108 8.61 0.79 -7.36
N THR A 109 7.37 0.90 -7.82
CA THR A 109 6.64 2.17 -7.87
C THR A 109 5.33 2.02 -7.10
N ILE A 110 5.07 2.94 -6.18
CA ILE A 110 3.83 2.99 -5.41
C ILE A 110 3.16 4.33 -5.71
N SER A 111 1.90 4.25 -6.16
CA SER A 111 1.07 5.42 -6.45
C SER A 111 -0.12 5.42 -5.50
N VAL A 112 -0.39 6.55 -4.88
CA VAL A 112 -1.53 6.70 -3.98
C VAL A 112 -2.32 7.94 -4.39
N ASP A 113 -3.62 7.77 -4.55
CA ASP A 113 -4.55 8.86 -4.73
C ASP A 113 -5.62 8.80 -3.64
N PHE A 114 -6.22 9.94 -3.33
CA PHE A 114 -7.21 10.02 -2.25
C PHE A 114 -8.48 10.66 -2.76
N THR A 115 -9.61 10.11 -2.33
CA THR A 115 -10.94 10.71 -2.55
C THR A 115 -11.55 11.00 -1.19
N GLY A 116 -12.04 12.24 -1.03
CA GLY A 116 -12.71 12.67 0.18
C GLY A 116 -14.23 12.59 0.05
N TYR A 117 -14.88 12.18 1.13
CA TYR A 117 -16.33 12.12 1.27
C TYR A 117 -16.72 12.89 2.52
N GLY A 118 -17.77 13.73 2.45
CA GLY A 118 -18.15 14.55 3.60
C GLY A 118 -16.99 15.45 4.03
N ILE A 119 -16.57 15.36 5.28
CA ILE A 119 -15.46 16.15 5.81
C ILE A 119 -14.13 15.82 5.11
N GLY A 120 -14.02 14.62 4.54
CA GLY A 120 -12.85 14.23 3.77
C GLY A 120 -12.58 15.12 2.56
N LYS A 121 -13.62 15.75 2.00
CA LYS A 121 -13.46 16.71 0.89
C LYS A 121 -12.58 17.90 1.28
N ILE A 122 -12.55 18.24 2.56
CA ILE A 122 -11.71 19.31 3.09
C ILE A 122 -10.35 18.75 3.54
N LEU A 123 -10.37 17.61 4.25
CA LEU A 123 -9.16 17.04 4.86
C LEU A 123 -8.18 16.50 3.82
N VAL A 124 -8.67 15.92 2.72
CA VAL A 124 -7.79 15.33 1.71
C VAL A 124 -6.84 16.37 1.11
N PRO A 125 -7.30 17.52 0.56
CA PRO A 125 -6.36 18.48 -0.02
C PRO A 125 -5.51 19.22 1.00
N LEU A 126 -6.01 19.42 2.24
CA LEU A 126 -5.31 20.24 3.23
C LEU A 126 -4.32 19.45 4.08
N MET A 127 -4.64 18.19 4.42
CA MET A 127 -3.85 17.43 5.38
C MET A 127 -3.36 16.10 4.83
N VAL A 128 -4.26 15.29 4.28
CA VAL A 128 -3.96 13.90 3.94
C VAL A 128 -2.90 13.81 2.85
N ARG A 129 -3.04 14.57 1.78
CA ARG A 129 -2.07 14.56 0.68
C ARG A 129 -0.71 15.09 1.13
N ARG A 130 -0.72 16.10 1.99
CA ARG A 130 0.51 16.67 2.54
C ARG A 130 1.29 15.64 3.36
N GLU A 131 0.60 14.94 4.25
CA GLU A 131 1.20 13.88 5.06
C GLU A 131 1.71 12.73 4.19
N ALA A 132 0.94 12.32 3.18
CA ALA A 132 1.34 11.26 2.27
C ALA A 132 2.60 11.62 1.50
N ARG A 133 2.73 12.85 1.01
CA ARG A 133 3.93 13.31 0.32
C ARG A 133 5.17 13.24 1.20
N LYS A 134 5.00 13.43 2.50
CA LYS A 134 6.08 13.34 3.47
C LYS A 134 6.41 11.90 3.83
N GLU A 135 5.39 11.08 4.08
CA GLU A 135 5.56 9.72 4.58
C GLU A 135 5.96 8.71 3.50
N MET A 136 5.44 8.86 2.28
CA MET A 136 5.68 7.87 1.22
C MET A 136 7.15 7.64 0.89
N PRO A 137 7.99 8.68 0.74
CA PRO A 137 9.42 8.44 0.51
C PRO A 137 10.12 7.76 1.69
N GLU A 138 9.72 8.08 2.91
CA GLU A 138 10.26 7.47 4.12
C GLU A 138 9.85 6.00 4.22
N ASN A 139 8.60 5.71 3.93
CA ASN A 139 8.09 4.34 3.89
C ASN A 139 8.79 3.52 2.81
N MET A 140 9.00 4.09 1.63
CA MET A 140 9.71 3.43 0.54
C MET A 140 11.15 3.10 0.94
N ALA A 141 11.84 4.03 1.60
CA ALA A 141 13.20 3.79 2.08
C ALA A 141 13.24 2.68 3.13
N ALA A 142 12.25 2.63 4.02
CA ALA A 142 12.15 1.56 5.03
C ALA A 142 11.89 0.20 4.37
N LEU A 143 11.01 0.16 3.38
CA LEU A 143 10.71 -1.06 2.64
C LEU A 143 11.94 -1.58 1.89
N LYS A 144 12.65 -0.69 1.22
CA LYS A 144 13.88 -1.04 0.52
C LYS A 144 14.90 -1.67 1.47
N ARG A 145 15.12 -1.05 2.64
CA ARG A 145 16.03 -1.60 3.66
C ARG A 145 15.59 -2.97 4.15
N LEU A 146 14.28 -3.12 4.37
CA LEU A 146 13.70 -4.39 4.85
C LEU A 146 13.92 -5.51 3.83
N ILE A 147 13.66 -5.24 2.56
CA ILE A 147 13.80 -6.23 1.49
C ILE A 147 15.27 -6.59 1.28
N GLU A 148 16.15 -5.58 1.23
CA GLU A 148 17.58 -5.81 0.95
C GLU A 148 18.32 -6.48 2.12
N ALA A 149 17.75 -6.42 3.32
CA ALA A 149 18.32 -7.07 4.50
C ALA A 149 17.86 -8.52 4.65
N SER A 150 16.93 -8.98 3.84
CA SER A 150 16.39 -10.35 3.92
C SER A 150 17.29 -11.36 3.25
#